data_512e3d1cb823b93581f62515f5dbb0ce
#
_entry.id   512e3d1cb823b93581f62515f5dbb0ce
#
_cell.length_a   1.000
_cell.length_b   1.000
_cell.length_c   1.000
_cell.angle_alpha   90.00
_cell.angle_beta   90.00
_cell.angle_gamma   90.00
#
_symmetry.space_group_name_H-M   'P 1'
#
loop_
_entity.id
_entity.type
_entity.pdbx_description
1 polymer ?
#
loop_
_entity_poly.entity_id
_entity_poly.type
_entity_poly.pdbx_seq_one_letter_code
_entity_poly.pdbx_strand_id
1 'polypeptide(L)'
;MIKSLYISRSEEDVPLLLNFCSEQGIELESKSMISFVGLDFIVEESFDVVFFSSPRSVQYFLEKYNLSDQIFMGCIGHSTAEELAKWGFDSSFIGENSGHPEQVAEAFKNWLGKRKVLFPLSMSSNKTFTSQIPFEQKLEITVYQTIYTPQIIEEANLYVFTSPSNLKAFLSVNEVPKAPVIAWGNTTAKAISNAGMKLIHVLESATEEELVSFLANR
;
A
#
# COMPACT_ATOMS: atom_id res chain seq x y z
N MET A 1 24.31 -3.40 -18.55
CA MET A 1 24.66 -2.85 -17.22
C MET A 1 23.73 -1.69 -16.97
N ILE A 2 23.03 -1.67 -15.84
CA ILE A 2 22.10 -0.61 -15.43
C ILE A 2 22.95 0.59 -14.96
N LYS A 3 22.74 1.77 -15.56
CA LYS A 3 23.44 3.01 -15.18
C LYS A 3 22.54 3.96 -14.39
N SER A 4 21.24 3.95 -14.67
CA SER A 4 20.25 4.77 -14.00
C SER A 4 18.98 3.98 -13.73
N LEU A 5 18.36 4.21 -12.56
CA LEU A 5 17.17 3.55 -12.08
C LEU A 5 16.20 4.60 -11.51
N TYR A 6 14.94 4.54 -11.93
CA TYR A 6 13.86 5.27 -11.30
C TYR A 6 13.00 4.32 -10.47
N ILE A 7 12.65 4.72 -9.24
CA ILE A 7 11.65 4.05 -8.42
C ILE A 7 10.57 5.02 -7.95
N SER A 8 9.30 4.62 -8.08
CA SER A 8 8.15 5.42 -7.66
C SER A 8 7.88 5.35 -6.16
N ARG A 9 8.91 5.66 -5.35
CA ARG A 9 8.89 5.66 -3.88
C ARG A 9 9.77 6.78 -3.36
N SER A 10 9.53 7.26 -2.15
CA SER A 10 10.41 8.25 -1.51
C SER A 10 11.73 7.62 -1.07
N GLU A 11 12.80 8.40 -0.99
CA GLU A 11 14.14 7.91 -0.62
C GLU A 11 14.18 7.28 0.78
N GLU A 12 13.44 7.87 1.72
CA GLU A 12 13.33 7.34 3.09
C GLU A 12 12.71 5.95 3.16
N ASP A 13 11.97 5.54 2.13
CA ASP A 13 11.30 4.24 2.05
C ASP A 13 12.14 3.15 1.35
N VAL A 14 13.36 3.50 0.87
CA VAL A 14 14.22 2.59 0.08
C VAL A 14 15.71 2.66 0.47
N PRO A 15 16.05 2.58 1.76
CA PRO A 15 17.43 2.72 2.23
C PRO A 15 18.38 1.62 1.72
N LEU A 16 17.89 0.39 1.56
CA LEU A 16 18.71 -0.72 1.02
C LEU A 16 19.02 -0.52 -0.45
N LEU A 17 18.05 -0.06 -1.24
CA LEU A 17 18.25 0.22 -2.65
C LEU A 17 19.20 1.41 -2.85
N LEU A 18 19.07 2.45 -2.03
CA LEU A 18 19.99 3.60 -2.03
C LEU A 18 21.44 3.14 -1.83
N ASN A 19 21.68 2.34 -0.79
CA ASN A 19 23.01 1.80 -0.50
C ASN A 19 23.54 0.94 -1.66
N PHE A 20 22.72 0.01 -2.16
CA PHE A 20 23.08 -0.84 -3.29
C PHE A 20 23.44 -0.02 -4.55
N CYS A 21 22.61 0.95 -4.92
CA CYS A 21 22.87 1.79 -6.09
C CYS A 21 24.15 2.60 -5.93
N SER A 22 24.41 3.14 -4.74
CA SER A 22 25.65 3.85 -4.43
C SER A 22 26.89 2.97 -4.59
N GLU A 23 26.86 1.74 -4.07
CA GLU A 23 27.96 0.78 -4.18
C GLU A 23 28.22 0.32 -5.62
N GLN A 24 27.17 0.21 -6.43
CA GLN A 24 27.26 -0.23 -7.83
C GLN A 24 27.48 0.93 -8.82
N GLY A 25 27.51 2.18 -8.38
CA GLY A 25 27.61 3.35 -9.23
C GLY A 25 26.39 3.54 -10.15
N ILE A 26 25.21 3.17 -9.67
CA ILE A 26 23.92 3.36 -10.35
C ILE A 26 23.31 4.67 -9.87
N GLU A 27 22.95 5.53 -10.81
CA GLU A 27 22.22 6.75 -10.53
C GLU A 27 20.77 6.39 -10.17
N LEU A 28 20.37 6.67 -8.92
CA LEU A 28 19.01 6.39 -8.43
C LEU A 28 18.18 7.68 -8.37
N GLU A 29 17.05 7.71 -9.07
CA GLU A 29 16.00 8.69 -8.88
C GLU A 29 14.82 8.04 -8.15
N SER A 30 14.64 8.41 -6.87
CA SER A 30 13.61 7.87 -5.98
C SER A 30 12.59 8.96 -5.66
N LYS A 31 11.42 8.90 -6.32
CA LYS A 31 10.37 9.91 -6.15
C LYS A 31 8.99 9.28 -6.22
N SER A 32 8.21 9.41 -5.15
CA SER A 32 6.79 9.08 -5.17
C SER A 32 6.02 10.10 -6.01
N MET A 33 5.13 9.61 -6.87
CA MET A 33 4.20 10.43 -7.67
C MET A 33 2.86 10.68 -6.96
N ILE A 34 2.76 10.22 -5.70
CA ILE A 34 1.57 10.38 -4.88
C ILE A 34 1.95 10.78 -3.47
N SER A 35 1.07 11.51 -2.83
CA SER A 35 1.09 11.81 -1.40
C SER A 35 -0.25 11.42 -0.77
N PHE A 36 -0.33 11.49 0.54
CA PHE A 36 -1.54 11.15 1.29
C PHE A 36 -1.90 12.30 2.20
N VAL A 37 -3.21 12.56 2.32
CA VAL A 37 -3.75 13.62 3.17
C VAL A 37 -4.86 13.05 4.04
N GLY A 38 -4.75 13.24 5.35
CA GLY A 38 -5.80 12.89 6.30
C GLY A 38 -7.04 13.74 6.09
N LEU A 39 -8.20 13.14 6.28
CA LEU A 39 -9.50 13.80 6.20
C LEU A 39 -10.11 13.91 7.61
N ASP A 40 -10.95 14.91 7.80
CA ASP A 40 -11.77 15.00 9.00
C ASP A 40 -12.93 14.01 8.90
N PHE A 41 -13.23 13.36 10.01
CA PHE A 41 -14.31 12.39 10.11
C PHE A 41 -14.96 12.44 11.50
N ILE A 42 -16.19 11.96 11.57
CA ILE A 42 -16.94 11.80 12.82
C ILE A 42 -17.40 10.35 12.89
N VAL A 43 -17.30 9.75 14.06
CA VAL A 43 -17.85 8.42 14.36
C VAL A 43 -19.08 8.62 15.24
N GLU A 44 -20.27 8.52 14.65
CA GLU A 44 -21.53 8.80 15.32
C GLU A 44 -22.12 7.58 16.02
N GLU A 45 -21.75 6.39 15.60
CA GLU A 45 -22.30 5.14 16.10
C GLU A 45 -21.26 4.31 16.87
N SER A 46 -21.73 3.56 17.87
CA SER A 46 -20.89 2.61 18.61
C SER A 46 -20.53 1.41 17.74
N PHE A 47 -19.35 0.85 17.97
CA PHE A 47 -18.83 -0.34 17.33
C PHE A 47 -18.04 -1.18 18.35
N ASP A 48 -17.92 -2.48 18.08
CA ASP A 48 -17.20 -3.44 18.93
C ASP A 48 -15.79 -3.71 18.41
N VAL A 49 -15.60 -3.52 17.10
CA VAL A 49 -14.38 -3.86 16.37
C VAL A 49 -14.00 -2.70 15.46
N VAL A 50 -12.72 -2.40 15.36
CA VAL A 50 -12.17 -1.61 14.24
C VAL A 50 -11.31 -2.51 13.37
N PHE A 51 -11.48 -2.44 12.04
CA PHE A 51 -10.68 -3.23 11.10
C PHE A 51 -9.89 -2.34 10.16
N PHE A 52 -8.57 -2.49 10.17
CA PHE A 52 -7.64 -1.73 9.36
C PHE A 52 -7.20 -2.52 8.11
N SER A 53 -7.43 -1.96 6.95
CA SER A 53 -7.06 -2.55 5.66
C SER A 53 -5.70 -2.10 5.12
N SER A 54 -5.00 -1.24 5.86
CA SER A 54 -3.65 -0.78 5.51
C SER A 54 -2.97 -0.09 6.70
N PRO A 55 -1.63 -0.01 6.73
CA PRO A 55 -0.91 0.78 7.73
C PRO A 55 -1.35 2.25 7.76
N ARG A 56 -1.64 2.84 6.59
CA ARG A 56 -2.12 4.23 6.51
C ARG A 56 -3.47 4.44 7.16
N SER A 57 -4.37 3.45 7.07
CA SER A 57 -5.66 3.57 7.76
C SER A 57 -5.52 3.55 9.28
N VAL A 58 -4.52 2.85 9.82
CA VAL A 58 -4.15 2.92 11.25
C VAL A 58 -3.71 4.33 11.60
N GLN A 59 -2.69 4.83 10.90
CA GLN A 59 -2.10 6.13 11.15
C GLN A 59 -3.16 7.25 11.14
N TYR A 60 -3.84 7.46 10.01
CA TYR A 60 -4.78 8.58 9.86
C TYR A 60 -6.03 8.47 10.75
N PHE A 61 -6.40 7.26 11.17
CA PHE A 61 -7.48 7.08 12.11
C PHE A 61 -7.03 7.42 13.53
N LEU A 62 -5.92 6.84 13.99
CA LEU A 62 -5.45 7.01 15.37
C LEU A 62 -4.85 8.41 15.64
N GLU A 63 -4.40 9.13 14.61
CA GLU A 63 -4.04 10.56 14.75
C GLU A 63 -5.22 11.44 15.23
N LYS A 64 -6.46 11.02 14.98
CA LYS A 64 -7.66 11.82 15.24
C LYS A 64 -8.68 11.17 16.18
N TYR A 65 -8.58 9.87 16.42
CA TYR A 65 -9.56 9.12 17.21
C TYR A 65 -8.89 8.28 18.29
N ASN A 66 -9.31 8.51 19.53
CA ASN A 66 -8.85 7.73 20.68
C ASN A 66 -9.74 6.49 20.85
N LEU A 67 -9.15 5.31 20.68
CA LEU A 67 -9.83 4.04 20.91
C LEU A 67 -9.91 3.72 22.41
N SER A 68 -11.03 3.13 22.82
CA SER A 68 -11.17 2.51 24.15
C SER A 68 -10.51 1.13 24.16
N ASP A 69 -9.94 0.72 25.29
CA ASP A 69 -9.33 -0.61 25.50
C ASP A 69 -10.34 -1.78 25.33
N GLN A 70 -11.62 -1.48 25.27
CA GLN A 70 -12.67 -2.48 25.05
C GLN A 70 -12.91 -2.83 23.57
N ILE A 71 -12.34 -2.06 22.66
CA ILE A 71 -12.50 -2.25 21.22
C ILE A 71 -11.51 -3.30 20.70
N PHE A 72 -12.03 -4.34 20.04
CA PHE A 72 -11.19 -5.31 19.36
C PHE A 72 -10.62 -4.73 18.06
N MET A 73 -9.39 -5.12 17.73
CA MET A 73 -8.69 -4.60 16.55
C MET A 73 -8.37 -5.71 15.56
N GLY A 74 -8.80 -5.55 14.32
CA GLY A 74 -8.48 -6.43 13.22
C GLY A 74 -7.59 -5.75 12.20
N CYS A 75 -6.65 -6.50 11.64
CA CYS A 75 -5.74 -6.06 10.59
C CYS A 75 -5.79 -7.01 9.39
N ILE A 76 -5.69 -6.45 8.18
CA ILE A 76 -5.69 -7.24 6.96
C ILE A 76 -4.47 -8.16 6.83
N GLY A 77 -3.37 -7.81 7.48
CA GLY A 77 -2.13 -8.57 7.45
C GLY A 77 -1.09 -8.01 8.43
N HIS A 78 0.07 -8.66 8.47
CA HIS A 78 1.13 -8.39 9.45
C HIS A 78 1.67 -6.95 9.39
N SER A 79 1.93 -6.38 8.22
CA SER A 79 2.43 -5.00 8.12
C SER A 79 1.46 -3.96 8.71
N THR A 80 0.15 -4.23 8.66
CA THR A 80 -0.86 -3.37 9.29
C THR A 80 -0.89 -3.58 10.81
N ALA A 81 -0.68 -4.82 11.27
CA ALA A 81 -0.58 -5.12 12.70
C ALA A 81 0.68 -4.53 13.32
N GLU A 82 1.80 -4.56 12.62
CA GLU A 82 3.06 -3.90 13.04
C GLU A 82 2.88 -2.38 13.17
N GLU A 83 2.17 -1.75 12.23
CA GLU A 83 1.85 -0.34 12.35
C GLU A 83 0.95 -0.06 13.56
N LEU A 84 -0.07 -0.89 13.80
CA LEU A 84 -0.94 -0.77 14.97
C LEU A 84 -0.15 -0.90 16.29
N ALA A 85 0.82 -1.82 16.34
CA ALA A 85 1.67 -2.02 17.51
C ALA A 85 2.53 -0.78 17.85
N LYS A 86 2.94 0.02 16.87
CA LYS A 86 3.65 1.29 17.11
C LYS A 86 2.79 2.32 17.88
N TRP A 87 1.47 2.20 17.79
CA TRP A 87 0.49 3.00 18.53
C TRP A 87 0.15 2.42 19.89
N GLY A 88 0.78 1.31 20.29
CA GLY A 88 0.58 0.66 21.58
C GLY A 88 -0.62 -0.26 21.66
N PHE A 89 -1.15 -0.72 20.53
CA PHE A 89 -2.32 -1.60 20.46
C PHE A 89 -1.97 -2.99 19.92
N ASP A 90 -2.63 -4.01 20.48
CA ASP A 90 -2.53 -5.38 20.03
C ASP A 90 -3.65 -5.74 19.05
N SER A 91 -3.31 -6.47 17.99
CA SER A 91 -4.28 -6.99 17.04
C SER A 91 -4.99 -8.23 17.60
N SER A 92 -6.32 -8.20 17.65
CA SER A 92 -7.16 -9.35 18.03
C SER A 92 -7.44 -10.29 16.86
N PHE A 93 -7.24 -9.81 15.62
CA PHE A 93 -7.34 -10.56 14.38
C PHE A 93 -6.28 -10.05 13.39
N ILE A 94 -5.55 -10.98 12.77
CA ILE A 94 -4.61 -10.69 11.69
C ILE A 94 -4.92 -11.63 10.53
N GLY A 95 -5.11 -11.06 9.33
CA GLY A 95 -5.30 -11.84 8.11
C GLY A 95 -3.99 -12.51 7.68
N GLU A 96 -4.03 -13.82 7.45
CA GLU A 96 -2.84 -14.61 7.09
C GLU A 96 -2.41 -14.43 5.62
N ASN A 97 -3.34 -14.05 4.74
CA ASN A 97 -3.11 -13.98 3.30
C ASN A 97 -3.58 -12.64 2.73
N SER A 98 -2.91 -11.55 3.09
CA SER A 98 -3.29 -10.18 2.69
C SER A 98 -3.31 -9.94 1.17
N GLY A 99 -2.61 -10.77 0.39
CA GLY A 99 -2.66 -10.78 -1.08
C GLY A 99 -3.99 -11.29 -1.66
N HIS A 100 -4.81 -11.96 -0.85
CA HIS A 100 -6.13 -12.49 -1.20
C HIS A 100 -7.21 -11.94 -0.25
N PRO A 101 -7.61 -10.67 -0.42
CA PRO A 101 -8.51 -9.99 0.52
C PRO A 101 -9.86 -10.68 0.69
N GLU A 102 -10.33 -11.45 -0.29
CA GLU A 102 -11.57 -12.23 -0.19
C GLU A 102 -11.46 -13.35 0.85
N GLN A 103 -10.33 -14.06 0.91
CA GLN A 103 -10.09 -15.12 1.90
C GLN A 103 -9.97 -14.54 3.31
N VAL A 104 -9.27 -13.41 3.44
CA VAL A 104 -9.18 -12.69 4.72
C VAL A 104 -10.56 -12.22 5.17
N ALA A 105 -11.40 -11.73 4.26
CA ALA A 105 -12.74 -11.26 4.58
C ALA A 105 -13.65 -12.40 5.10
N GLU A 106 -13.55 -13.60 4.52
CA GLU A 106 -14.29 -14.76 4.98
C GLU A 106 -13.84 -15.18 6.40
N ALA A 107 -12.54 -15.29 6.64
CA ALA A 107 -11.99 -15.58 7.97
C ALA A 107 -12.39 -14.52 9.00
N PHE A 108 -12.28 -13.24 8.61
CA PHE A 108 -12.68 -12.13 9.46
C PHE A 108 -14.19 -12.16 9.80
N LYS A 109 -15.05 -12.42 8.83
CA LYS A 109 -16.50 -12.53 9.03
C LYS A 109 -16.85 -13.60 10.06
N ASN A 110 -16.18 -14.76 10.01
CA ASN A 110 -16.37 -15.84 10.97
C ASN A 110 -15.91 -15.41 12.38
N TRP A 111 -14.75 -14.73 12.49
CA TRP A 111 -14.25 -14.22 13.75
C TRP A 111 -15.12 -13.06 14.29
N LEU A 112 -15.63 -12.17 13.41
CA LEU A 112 -16.47 -11.03 13.77
C LEU A 112 -17.76 -11.46 14.47
N GLY A 113 -18.40 -12.52 14.00
CA GLY A 113 -19.66 -13.02 14.52
C GLY A 113 -20.80 -12.00 14.37
N LYS A 114 -21.41 -11.60 15.47
CA LYS A 114 -22.52 -10.63 15.50
C LYS A 114 -22.07 -9.20 15.85
N ARG A 115 -20.78 -8.99 16.09
CA ARG A 115 -20.21 -7.69 16.48
C ARG A 115 -20.32 -6.67 15.34
N LYS A 116 -20.40 -5.40 15.71
CA LYS A 116 -20.40 -4.27 14.78
C LYS A 116 -18.96 -3.82 14.52
N VAL A 117 -18.60 -3.60 13.26
CA VAL A 117 -17.22 -3.24 12.86
C VAL A 117 -17.18 -1.90 12.17
N LEU A 118 -16.20 -1.08 12.57
CA LEU A 118 -15.82 0.16 11.91
C LEU A 118 -14.66 -0.10 10.94
N PHE A 119 -14.77 0.40 9.71
CA PHE A 119 -13.73 0.37 8.69
C PHE A 119 -13.22 1.78 8.38
N PRO A 120 -12.04 2.18 8.88
CA PRO A 120 -11.34 3.37 8.41
C PRO A 120 -10.75 3.10 7.02
N LEU A 121 -11.21 3.83 6.01
CA LEU A 121 -10.91 3.56 4.61
C LEU A 121 -10.21 4.75 3.93
N SER A 122 -9.49 4.45 2.84
CA SER A 122 -9.12 5.45 1.85
C SER A 122 -10.34 5.88 1.03
N MET A 123 -10.38 7.13 0.59
CA MET A 123 -11.38 7.61 -0.36
C MET A 123 -11.44 6.77 -1.66
N SER A 124 -10.32 6.20 -2.07
CA SER A 124 -10.20 5.34 -3.26
C SER A 124 -10.29 3.84 -2.97
N SER A 125 -10.78 3.44 -1.77
CA SER A 125 -10.95 2.02 -1.44
C SER A 125 -11.89 1.33 -2.42
N ASN A 126 -11.45 0.18 -2.95
CA ASN A 126 -12.26 -0.64 -3.87
C ASN A 126 -13.39 -1.42 -3.18
N LYS A 127 -13.45 -1.37 -1.85
CA LYS A 127 -14.47 -2.01 -1.01
C LYS A 127 -14.62 -3.53 -1.17
N THR A 128 -13.70 -4.21 -1.84
CA THR A 128 -13.75 -5.67 -2.05
C THR A 128 -13.90 -6.43 -0.73
N PHE A 129 -13.17 -5.98 0.29
CA PHE A 129 -13.25 -6.58 1.62
C PHE A 129 -14.56 -6.24 2.33
N THR A 130 -14.91 -4.97 2.41
CA THR A 130 -16.07 -4.50 3.20
C THR A 130 -17.40 -4.91 2.57
N SER A 131 -17.45 -5.20 1.25
CA SER A 131 -18.66 -5.68 0.58
C SER A 131 -19.11 -7.06 1.05
N GLN A 132 -18.22 -7.85 1.67
CA GLN A 132 -18.55 -9.17 2.20
C GLN A 132 -19.14 -9.14 3.62
N ILE A 133 -19.11 -7.98 4.29
CA ILE A 133 -19.68 -7.79 5.61
C ILE A 133 -21.11 -7.26 5.48
N PRO A 134 -22.10 -7.84 6.20
CA PRO A 134 -23.47 -7.35 6.18
C PRO A 134 -23.56 -5.85 6.47
N PHE A 135 -24.48 -5.17 5.79
CA PHE A 135 -24.62 -3.72 5.90
C PHE A 135 -24.90 -3.26 7.34
N GLU A 136 -25.74 -4.00 8.04
CA GLU A 136 -26.15 -3.73 9.43
C GLU A 136 -25.02 -3.94 10.47
N GLN A 137 -23.96 -4.64 10.09
CA GLN A 137 -22.80 -4.91 10.97
C GLN A 137 -21.61 -3.99 10.68
N LYS A 138 -21.66 -3.14 9.65
CA LYS A 138 -20.50 -2.34 9.27
C LYS A 138 -20.77 -0.84 9.29
N LEU A 139 -19.75 -0.11 9.72
CA LEU A 139 -19.61 1.32 9.54
C LEU A 139 -18.39 1.58 8.66
N GLU A 140 -18.53 2.40 7.65
CA GLU A 140 -17.42 2.80 6.78
C GLU A 140 -17.17 4.30 6.93
N ILE A 141 -15.94 4.69 7.25
CA ILE A 141 -15.55 6.10 7.29
C ILE A 141 -14.31 6.32 6.40
N THR A 142 -14.26 7.46 5.75
CA THR A 142 -13.09 7.85 4.96
C THR A 142 -12.16 8.68 5.82
N VAL A 143 -10.93 8.19 6.04
CA VAL A 143 -9.97 8.83 6.94
C VAL A 143 -8.80 9.48 6.21
N TYR A 144 -8.54 9.11 4.94
CA TYR A 144 -7.50 9.73 4.12
C TYR A 144 -7.82 9.62 2.62
N GLN A 145 -7.12 10.42 1.84
CA GLN A 145 -7.14 10.35 0.38
C GLN A 145 -5.73 10.35 -0.21
N THR A 146 -5.62 9.76 -1.40
CA THR A 146 -4.41 9.83 -2.22
C THR A 146 -4.47 11.07 -3.10
N ILE A 147 -3.43 11.88 -3.03
CA ILE A 147 -3.23 13.05 -3.89
C ILE A 147 -2.17 12.70 -4.93
N TYR A 148 -2.46 12.97 -6.20
CA TYR A 148 -1.47 12.85 -7.26
C TYR A 148 -0.54 14.06 -7.24
N THR A 149 0.75 13.80 -7.18
CA THR A 149 1.83 14.79 -7.18
C THR A 149 2.81 14.46 -8.31
N PRO A 150 2.35 14.45 -9.58
CA PRO A 150 3.16 14.02 -10.69
C PRO A 150 4.35 14.96 -10.90
N GLN A 151 5.51 14.39 -11.23
CA GLN A 151 6.75 15.10 -11.51
C GLN A 151 7.36 14.57 -12.82
N ILE A 152 8.07 15.41 -13.52
CA ILE A 152 8.88 15.00 -14.66
C ILE A 152 10.11 14.28 -14.12
N ILE A 153 10.40 13.11 -14.68
CA ILE A 153 11.51 12.24 -14.31
C ILE A 153 12.48 12.19 -15.50
N GLU A 154 13.77 12.22 -15.23
CA GLU A 154 14.77 12.00 -16.25
C GLU A 154 14.72 10.57 -16.82
N GLU A 155 15.14 10.38 -18.06
CA GLU A 155 15.09 9.08 -18.69
C GLU A 155 16.06 8.11 -17.99
N ALA A 156 15.51 6.99 -17.48
CA ALA A 156 16.28 5.96 -16.79
C ALA A 156 16.41 4.67 -17.60
N ASN A 157 17.45 3.88 -17.31
CA ASN A 157 17.66 2.58 -17.95
C ASN A 157 16.74 1.47 -17.40
N LEU A 158 16.18 1.69 -16.21
CA LEU A 158 15.25 0.78 -15.55
C LEU A 158 14.24 1.57 -14.72
N TYR A 159 12.99 1.14 -14.75
CA TYR A 159 11.92 1.74 -13.96
C TYR A 159 11.33 0.72 -12.99
N VAL A 160 11.01 1.16 -11.78
CA VAL A 160 10.33 0.35 -10.76
C VAL A 160 9.07 1.09 -10.30
N PHE A 161 7.90 0.54 -10.60
CA PHE A 161 6.65 1.10 -10.12
C PHE A 161 6.12 0.31 -8.93
N THR A 162 5.82 1.02 -7.83
CA THR A 162 5.41 0.42 -6.56
C THR A 162 3.89 0.32 -6.41
N SER A 163 3.12 1.04 -7.23
CA SER A 163 1.65 0.97 -7.24
C SER A 163 1.04 1.44 -8.56
N PRO A 164 -0.20 1.01 -8.88
CA PRO A 164 -0.94 1.54 -10.03
C PRO A 164 -1.17 3.05 -9.96
N SER A 165 -1.33 3.61 -8.76
CA SER A 165 -1.53 5.05 -8.57
C SER A 165 -0.28 5.85 -8.91
N ASN A 166 0.90 5.38 -8.51
CA ASN A 166 2.18 5.97 -8.89
C ASN A 166 2.37 5.92 -10.41
N LEU A 167 2.10 4.77 -11.04
CA LEU A 167 2.18 4.63 -12.48
C LEU A 167 1.24 5.59 -13.21
N LYS A 168 -0.01 5.70 -12.76
CA LYS A 168 -0.99 6.62 -13.35
C LYS A 168 -0.55 8.07 -13.23
N ALA A 169 -0.03 8.46 -12.07
CA ALA A 169 0.50 9.82 -11.85
C ALA A 169 1.73 10.08 -12.73
N PHE A 170 2.66 9.13 -12.82
CA PHE A 170 3.83 9.22 -13.70
C PHE A 170 3.42 9.47 -15.15
N LEU A 171 2.51 8.66 -15.70
CA LEU A 171 2.06 8.75 -17.09
C LEU A 171 1.24 10.00 -17.41
N SER A 172 0.83 10.77 -16.42
CA SER A 172 0.12 12.02 -16.66
C SER A 172 1.03 13.17 -17.12
N VAL A 173 2.34 13.06 -16.89
CA VAL A 173 3.34 14.11 -17.22
C VAL A 173 4.61 13.57 -17.88
N ASN A 174 4.81 12.25 -17.92
CA ASN A 174 5.95 11.60 -18.54
C ASN A 174 5.49 10.71 -19.71
N GLU A 175 6.36 10.53 -20.69
CA GLU A 175 6.15 9.56 -21.75
C GLU A 175 6.21 8.12 -21.23
N VAL A 176 5.62 7.20 -21.99
CA VAL A 176 5.72 5.76 -21.68
C VAL A 176 7.18 5.31 -21.85
N PRO A 177 7.84 4.81 -20.79
CA PRO A 177 9.22 4.37 -20.86
C PRO A 177 9.43 3.26 -21.88
N LYS A 178 10.47 3.40 -22.72
CA LYS A 178 10.93 2.32 -23.62
C LYS A 178 11.85 1.33 -22.90
N ALA A 179 12.47 1.77 -21.81
CA ALA A 179 13.31 0.94 -20.96
C ALA A 179 12.50 -0.13 -20.22
N PRO A 180 13.16 -1.20 -19.74
CA PRO A 180 12.52 -2.25 -18.94
C PRO A 180 11.87 -1.71 -17.66
N VAL A 181 10.82 -2.40 -17.23
CA VAL A 181 10.04 -2.03 -16.03
C VAL A 181 9.89 -3.23 -15.11
N ILE A 182 10.06 -2.99 -13.82
CA ILE A 182 9.77 -3.93 -12.72
C ILE A 182 8.50 -3.48 -12.01
N ALA A 183 7.62 -4.43 -11.68
CA ALA A 183 6.45 -4.20 -10.87
C ALA A 183 6.68 -4.63 -9.43
N TRP A 184 6.27 -3.82 -8.47
CA TRP A 184 6.32 -4.14 -7.04
C TRP A 184 5.40 -5.29 -6.63
N GLY A 185 4.40 -5.62 -7.45
CA GLY A 185 3.47 -6.73 -7.24
C GLY A 185 2.46 -6.87 -8.38
N ASN A 186 1.64 -7.90 -8.31
CA ASN A 186 0.73 -8.32 -9.38
C ASN A 186 -0.25 -7.24 -9.85
N THR A 187 -0.80 -6.44 -8.95
CA THR A 187 -1.73 -5.35 -9.31
C THR A 187 -1.03 -4.27 -10.14
N THR A 188 0.21 -3.94 -9.78
CA THR A 188 1.05 -2.99 -10.52
C THR A 188 1.48 -3.59 -11.86
N ALA A 189 1.81 -4.89 -11.91
CA ALA A 189 2.16 -5.60 -13.14
C ALA A 189 1.04 -5.52 -14.18
N LYS A 190 -0.22 -5.73 -13.76
CA LYS A 190 -1.40 -5.58 -14.65
C LYS A 190 -1.51 -4.15 -15.20
N ALA A 191 -1.28 -3.14 -14.37
CA ALA A 191 -1.34 -1.74 -14.80
C ALA A 191 -0.21 -1.41 -15.80
N ILE A 192 1.02 -1.89 -15.56
CA ILE A 192 2.17 -1.73 -16.46
C ILE A 192 1.89 -2.39 -17.81
N SER A 193 1.37 -3.63 -17.82
CA SER A 193 1.02 -4.35 -19.05
C SER A 193 -0.07 -3.63 -19.85
N ASN A 194 -1.09 -3.11 -19.17
CA ASN A 194 -2.16 -2.33 -19.82
C ASN A 194 -1.65 -1.01 -20.43
N ALA A 195 -0.57 -0.45 -19.88
CA ALA A 195 0.09 0.73 -20.42
C ALA A 195 1.07 0.41 -21.59
N GLY A 196 1.20 -0.85 -21.98
CA GLY A 196 2.08 -1.29 -23.09
C GLY A 196 3.57 -1.23 -22.77
N MET A 197 3.96 -1.18 -21.50
CA MET A 197 5.35 -1.11 -21.07
C MET A 197 6.02 -2.49 -21.09
N LYS A 198 7.35 -2.51 -21.23
CA LYS A 198 8.16 -3.73 -21.21
C LYS A 198 8.38 -4.23 -19.78
N LEU A 199 7.38 -4.94 -19.23
CA LEU A 199 7.51 -5.61 -17.92
C LEU A 199 8.53 -6.76 -18.02
N ILE A 200 9.53 -6.77 -17.12
CA ILE A 200 10.58 -7.80 -17.10
C ILE A 200 10.59 -8.62 -15.81
N HIS A 201 10.00 -8.11 -14.73
CA HIS A 201 9.91 -8.81 -13.46
C HIS A 201 8.76 -8.29 -12.61
N VAL A 202 8.22 -9.17 -11.77
CA VAL A 202 7.22 -8.85 -10.75
C VAL A 202 7.73 -9.39 -9.43
N LEU A 203 7.83 -8.54 -8.42
CA LEU A 203 8.25 -8.98 -7.10
C LEU A 203 7.14 -9.85 -6.47
N GLU A 204 7.52 -10.95 -5.84
CA GLU A 204 6.63 -11.90 -5.18
C GLU A 204 6.28 -11.44 -3.76
N SER A 205 7.29 -11.03 -3.00
CA SER A 205 7.14 -10.54 -1.62
C SER A 205 6.94 -9.03 -1.51
N ALA A 206 7.08 -8.30 -2.63
CA ALA A 206 6.92 -6.86 -2.69
C ALA A 206 7.81 -6.12 -1.66
N THR A 207 9.07 -6.55 -1.53
CA THR A 207 10.05 -5.99 -0.58
C THR A 207 11.25 -5.39 -1.28
N GLU A 208 11.98 -4.56 -0.56
CA GLU A 208 13.21 -3.91 -1.03
C GLU A 208 14.35 -4.92 -1.17
N GLU A 209 14.44 -5.88 -0.24
CA GLU A 209 15.42 -6.97 -0.24
C GLU A 209 15.30 -7.83 -1.52
N GLU A 210 14.07 -8.14 -1.92
CA GLU A 210 13.82 -8.89 -3.15
C GLU A 210 14.26 -8.10 -4.38
N LEU A 211 13.96 -6.80 -4.44
CA LEU A 211 14.39 -5.94 -5.54
C LEU A 211 15.92 -5.88 -5.62
N VAL A 212 16.61 -5.63 -4.51
CA VAL A 212 18.08 -5.57 -4.46
C VAL A 212 18.68 -6.91 -4.86
N SER A 213 18.15 -8.04 -4.36
CA SER A 213 18.60 -9.38 -4.75
C SER A 213 18.43 -9.63 -6.25
N PHE A 214 17.32 -9.22 -6.84
CA PHE A 214 17.08 -9.33 -8.27
C PHE A 214 18.08 -8.49 -9.10
N LEU A 215 18.38 -7.28 -8.65
CA LEU A 215 19.33 -6.38 -9.33
C LEU A 215 20.78 -6.88 -9.23
N ALA A 216 21.17 -7.44 -8.09
CA ALA A 216 22.51 -7.96 -7.85
C ALA A 216 22.86 -9.20 -8.74
N ASN A 217 21.84 -9.91 -9.22
CA ASN A 217 22.00 -11.09 -10.07
C ASN A 217 21.95 -10.77 -11.58
N ARG A 218 22.07 -9.51 -11.96
CA ARG A 218 22.04 -9.04 -13.37
C ARG A 218 23.28 -8.29 -13.78
#